data_acdae398cf9826402f69128ba0bc09ae
#
_entry.id   acdae398cf9826402f69128ba0bc09ae
#
_cell.length_a   1.000
_cell.length_b   1.000
_cell.length_c   1.000
_cell.angle_alpha   90.00
_cell.angle_beta   90.00
_cell.angle_gamma   90.00
#
_symmetry.space_group_name_H-M   'P 1'
#
loop_
_entity.id
_entity.type
_entity.pdbx_description
1 polymer ?
#
loop_
_entity_poly.entity_id
_entity_poly.type
_entity_poly.pdbx_seq_one_letter_code
_entity_poly.pdbx_strand_id
1 'polypeptide(L)'
;MTTTDQWTVISVDDHLVEPPHLFEGRLPASLAERAPYVKTSSKGHEMWVFDGQAYPQVGLNAVVGRNRDESPMEPVRFDQMRRGCWDPAARVADMEEAGIWASLNFPSQLTGFCGSVYSGCSDPELGRACVGAFNDWYLEEWVEPNPGRFIPCGIVFLADPADAAAEIRRNAARGFTAVSLPEQPQNLGYPTLHSGHWDDVIEACVETDTVVCLHVGSSGMMDMPLDGPLVEFAATLFSSLSLTAAVDWLWSGYPVRHPDLKIAMSEGGIGWVPMLCDRLDYIHDWSGHGRAAWPSDEIGPTEALLRNFWFCSLDDPSIWPIRDRIGVGHIMVEVDYPHADSTWPRTQEFLHERLAALPVDEQRSVLFDNAASLFRHPLPATTAP
;
A
#
# COMPACT_ATOMS: atom_id res chain seq x y z
N MET A 1 26.31 -15.31 4.12
CA MET A 1 26.22 -15.31 2.66
C MET A 1 27.26 -14.35 2.12
N THR A 2 27.99 -14.70 1.06
CA THR A 2 28.88 -13.77 0.39
C THR A 2 28.01 -12.83 -0.46
N THR A 3 28.42 -11.58 -0.64
CA THR A 3 27.71 -10.54 -1.43
C THR A 3 27.36 -10.94 -2.89
N THR A 4 27.78 -12.10 -3.34
CA THR A 4 27.51 -12.66 -4.68
C THR A 4 26.24 -13.50 -4.79
N ASP A 5 25.59 -13.82 -3.64
CA ASP A 5 24.39 -14.67 -3.59
C ASP A 5 23.12 -13.88 -3.17
N GLN A 6 23.20 -12.56 -3.09
CA GLN A 6 22.09 -11.73 -2.68
C GLN A 6 21.21 -11.36 -3.88
N TRP A 7 19.92 -11.66 -3.78
CA TRP A 7 18.95 -11.28 -4.78
C TRP A 7 18.62 -9.80 -4.73
N THR A 8 18.36 -9.19 -5.88
CA THR A 8 17.77 -7.86 -5.98
C THR A 8 16.28 -7.97 -5.64
N VAL A 9 15.78 -7.10 -4.75
CA VAL A 9 14.37 -7.12 -4.33
C VAL A 9 13.80 -5.71 -4.41
N ILE A 10 12.60 -5.57 -5.00
CA ILE A 10 11.75 -4.39 -4.85
C ILE A 10 10.55 -4.80 -4.01
N SER A 11 10.46 -4.23 -2.80
CA SER A 11 9.29 -4.38 -1.94
C SER A 11 8.21 -3.39 -2.35
N VAL A 12 6.99 -3.90 -2.62
CA VAL A 12 5.86 -3.05 -3.02
C VAL A 12 4.88 -2.78 -1.88
N ASP A 13 5.24 -3.22 -0.69
CA ASP A 13 4.53 -2.91 0.54
C ASP A 13 5.50 -2.84 1.71
N ASP A 14 5.77 -1.63 2.13
CA ASP A 14 6.44 -1.25 3.37
C ASP A 14 5.72 -0.04 3.96
N HIS A 15 6.09 0.33 5.19
CA HIS A 15 5.51 1.50 5.86
C HIS A 15 6.57 2.48 6.35
N LEU A 16 6.16 3.71 6.48
CA LEU A 16 6.88 4.74 7.20
C LEU A 16 6.04 5.28 8.36
N VAL A 17 6.72 5.80 9.37
CA VAL A 17 6.06 6.49 10.48
C VAL A 17 6.36 7.98 10.34
N GLU A 18 5.32 8.79 10.34
CA GLU A 18 5.43 10.25 10.22
C GLU A 18 6.24 10.82 11.39
N PRO A 19 7.38 11.51 11.14
CA PRO A 19 8.18 12.09 12.22
C PRO A 19 7.53 13.37 12.77
N PRO A 20 7.78 13.74 14.04
CA PRO A 20 7.14 14.90 14.67
C PRO A 20 7.31 16.22 13.93
N HIS A 21 8.36 16.39 13.12
CA HIS A 21 8.66 17.61 12.38
C HIS A 21 7.98 17.71 11.00
N LEU A 22 7.24 16.69 10.57
CA LEU A 22 6.69 16.61 9.22
C LEU A 22 5.99 17.91 8.78
N PHE A 23 5.21 18.54 9.65
CA PHE A 23 4.42 19.72 9.31
C PHE A 23 5.14 21.05 9.55
N GLU A 24 6.37 21.06 10.08
CA GLU A 24 7.11 22.27 10.39
C GLU A 24 7.41 23.09 9.12
N GLY A 25 6.80 24.28 9.03
CA GLY A 25 6.98 25.19 7.89
C GLY A 25 6.29 24.78 6.59
N ARG A 26 5.50 23.69 6.57
CA ARG A 26 4.88 23.16 5.36
C ARG A 26 3.41 23.59 5.17
N LEU A 27 2.76 24.06 6.23
CA LEU A 27 1.40 24.58 6.11
C LEU A 27 1.39 26.11 5.87
N PRO A 28 0.35 26.65 5.22
CA PRO A 28 0.11 28.10 5.18
C PRO A 28 0.12 28.72 6.60
N ALA A 29 0.62 29.93 6.74
CA ALA A 29 0.74 30.60 8.04
C ALA A 29 -0.60 30.69 8.81
N SER A 30 -1.73 30.81 8.10
CA SER A 30 -3.08 30.82 8.67
C SER A 30 -3.51 29.48 9.28
N LEU A 31 -2.87 28.38 8.90
CA LEU A 31 -3.19 27.00 9.33
C LEU A 31 -2.11 26.39 10.23
N ALA A 32 -0.93 27.02 10.32
CA ALA A 32 0.24 26.44 10.97
C ALA A 32 0.01 26.07 12.45
N GLU A 33 -0.76 26.88 13.21
CA GLU A 33 -1.07 26.59 14.62
C GLU A 33 -2.04 25.40 14.80
N ARG A 34 -2.68 24.95 13.72
CA ARG A 34 -3.63 23.85 13.71
C ARG A 34 -3.05 22.58 13.09
N ALA A 35 -1.78 22.61 12.73
CA ALA A 35 -1.07 21.44 12.19
C ALA A 35 -1.14 20.27 13.16
N PRO A 36 -1.12 19.01 12.67
CA PRO A 36 -0.91 17.85 13.53
C PRO A 36 0.38 18.00 14.35
N TYR A 37 0.35 17.60 15.62
CA TYR A 37 1.52 17.66 16.50
C TYR A 37 1.58 16.47 17.46
N VAL A 38 2.78 16.12 17.90
CA VAL A 38 2.99 15.04 18.87
C VAL A 38 2.86 15.59 20.30
N LYS A 39 2.11 14.89 21.13
CA LYS A 39 1.92 15.19 22.56
C LYS A 39 2.31 13.98 23.40
N THR A 40 3.03 14.22 24.49
CA THR A 40 3.33 13.20 25.50
C THR A 40 2.24 13.21 26.57
N SER A 41 1.65 12.04 26.85
CA SER A 41 0.65 11.84 27.91
C SER A 41 1.32 11.83 29.29
N SER A 42 0.50 11.90 30.38
CA SER A 42 0.99 11.75 31.77
C SER A 42 1.64 10.40 32.06
N LYS A 43 1.42 9.40 31.21
CA LYS A 43 2.06 8.06 31.30
C LYS A 43 3.37 7.98 30.49
N GLY A 44 3.79 9.08 29.85
CA GLY A 44 4.98 9.09 28.99
C GLY A 44 4.75 8.51 27.61
N HIS A 45 3.52 8.25 27.20
CA HIS A 45 3.19 7.79 25.85
C HIS A 45 3.05 8.96 24.89
N GLU A 46 3.66 8.90 23.74
CA GLU A 46 3.51 9.86 22.66
C GLU A 46 2.29 9.52 21.83
N MET A 47 1.62 10.54 21.33
CA MET A 47 0.44 10.42 20.47
C MET A 47 0.37 11.62 19.55
N TRP A 48 -0.12 11.42 18.35
CA TRP A 48 -0.48 12.52 17.49
C TRP A 48 -1.80 13.16 17.94
N VAL A 49 -1.90 14.46 17.80
CA VAL A 49 -3.13 15.23 18.01
C VAL A 49 -3.42 16.00 16.74
N PHE A 50 -4.60 15.80 16.19
CA PHE A 50 -5.08 16.48 14.98
C PHE A 50 -6.59 16.71 15.05
N ASP A 51 -7.06 17.89 14.67
CA ASP A 51 -8.47 18.30 14.66
C ASP A 51 -9.23 17.95 15.96
N GLY A 52 -8.56 18.16 17.10
CA GLY A 52 -9.11 17.88 18.43
C GLY A 52 -9.14 16.41 18.84
N GLN A 53 -8.68 15.51 18.00
CA GLN A 53 -8.61 14.06 18.28
C GLN A 53 -7.18 13.61 18.57
N ALA A 54 -7.04 12.54 19.35
CA ALA A 54 -5.77 11.91 19.66
C ALA A 54 -5.63 10.57 18.93
N TYR A 55 -4.47 10.36 18.33
CA TYR A 55 -4.08 9.13 17.62
C TYR A 55 -2.91 8.49 18.39
N PRO A 56 -3.19 7.51 19.27
CA PRO A 56 -2.21 6.99 20.22
C PRO A 56 -1.22 5.99 19.65
N GLN A 57 -1.52 5.41 18.49
CA GLN A 57 -0.69 4.36 17.87
C GLN A 57 0.37 5.02 16.96
N VAL A 58 1.34 5.72 17.56
CA VAL A 58 2.35 6.49 16.80
C VAL A 58 3.16 5.64 15.83
N GLY A 59 3.31 4.35 16.09
CA GLY A 59 4.09 3.44 15.27
C GLY A 59 3.28 2.48 14.43
N LEU A 60 1.97 2.36 14.68
CA LEU A 60 1.09 1.39 14.00
C LEU A 60 1.80 0.06 13.75
N ASN A 61 2.10 -0.69 14.85
CA ASN A 61 2.78 -1.99 14.77
C ASN A 61 4.25 -1.94 14.27
N ALA A 62 4.93 -0.79 14.36
CA ALA A 62 6.33 -0.63 13.95
C ALA A 62 7.30 -1.27 14.97
N VAL A 63 7.39 -2.59 14.97
CA VAL A 63 8.14 -3.41 15.94
C VAL A 63 9.23 -4.27 15.30
N VAL A 64 9.55 -4.07 14.04
CA VAL A 64 10.58 -4.78 13.31
C VAL A 64 11.91 -4.87 14.09
N GLY A 65 12.56 -6.02 14.05
CA GLY A 65 13.82 -6.28 14.77
C GLY A 65 13.66 -6.57 16.26
N ARG A 66 12.45 -6.55 16.82
CA ARG A 66 12.19 -6.98 18.20
C ARG A 66 11.97 -8.49 18.28
N ASN A 67 12.22 -9.05 19.47
CA ASN A 67 11.83 -10.42 19.75
C ASN A 67 10.29 -10.52 19.83
N ARG A 68 9.69 -11.26 18.94
CA ARG A 68 8.22 -11.42 18.83
C ARG A 68 7.58 -11.96 20.11
N ASP A 69 8.29 -12.78 20.87
CA ASP A 69 7.76 -13.41 22.10
C ASP A 69 7.79 -12.48 23.31
N GLU A 70 8.56 -11.38 23.27
CA GLU A 70 8.85 -10.53 24.42
C GLU A 70 8.36 -9.09 24.25
N SER A 71 7.89 -8.69 23.09
CA SER A 71 7.60 -7.29 22.76
C SER A 71 6.12 -7.01 22.61
N PRO A 72 5.61 -5.90 23.18
CA PRO A 72 4.32 -5.38 22.82
C PRO A 72 4.27 -5.10 21.32
N MET A 73 3.14 -5.40 20.69
CA MET A 73 2.90 -5.16 19.28
C MET A 73 2.93 -3.66 18.92
N GLU A 74 2.66 -2.78 19.88
CA GLU A 74 2.51 -1.36 19.62
C GLU A 74 3.56 -0.55 20.37
N PRO A 75 4.46 0.17 19.68
CA PRO A 75 5.35 1.13 20.33
C PRO A 75 4.55 2.37 20.77
N VAL A 76 4.83 2.84 21.97
CA VAL A 76 4.15 4.01 22.55
C VAL A 76 5.00 5.29 22.48
N ARG A 77 6.19 5.23 21.89
CA ARG A 77 7.10 6.37 21.69
C ARG A 77 8.01 6.13 20.49
N PHE A 78 8.47 7.23 19.87
CA PHE A 78 9.40 7.16 18.72
C PHE A 78 10.74 6.48 19.08
N ASP A 79 11.26 6.67 20.30
CA ASP A 79 12.50 6.06 20.75
C ASP A 79 12.42 4.54 21.01
N GLN A 80 11.23 3.98 20.93
CA GLN A 80 10.98 2.54 21.02
C GLN A 80 10.97 1.87 19.65
N MET A 81 10.88 2.63 18.58
CA MET A 81 10.92 2.13 17.21
C MET A 81 12.35 2.10 16.68
N ARG A 82 12.62 1.19 15.74
CA ARG A 82 13.85 1.23 14.96
C ARG A 82 13.90 2.54 14.18
N ARG A 83 15.07 3.16 14.10
CA ARG A 83 15.20 4.48 13.47
C ARG A 83 14.77 4.48 11.99
N GLY A 84 14.99 3.39 11.25
CA GLY A 84 14.54 3.24 9.86
C GLY A 84 13.02 3.35 9.67
N CYS A 85 12.20 3.31 10.75
CA CYS A 85 10.77 3.53 10.64
C CYS A 85 10.42 4.98 10.21
N TRP A 86 11.24 5.98 10.63
CA TRP A 86 10.94 7.40 10.45
C TRP A 86 12.14 8.25 9.98
N ASP A 87 13.30 7.65 9.75
CA ASP A 87 14.51 8.31 9.24
C ASP A 87 14.93 7.62 7.94
N PRO A 88 14.87 8.32 6.77
CA PRO A 88 15.12 7.71 5.48
C PRO A 88 16.55 7.20 5.30
N ALA A 89 17.56 7.84 5.90
CA ALA A 89 18.94 7.37 5.79
C ALA A 89 19.15 6.07 6.57
N ALA A 90 18.52 5.94 7.74
CA ALA A 90 18.52 4.71 8.51
C ALA A 90 17.70 3.61 7.79
N ARG A 91 16.58 3.98 7.12
CA ARG A 91 15.81 3.05 6.32
C ARG A 91 16.63 2.47 5.16
N VAL A 92 17.37 3.29 4.44
CA VAL A 92 18.24 2.81 3.36
C VAL A 92 19.30 1.83 3.90
N ALA A 93 19.88 2.09 5.06
CA ALA A 93 20.81 1.15 5.69
C ALA A 93 20.15 -0.20 6.05
N ASP A 94 18.90 -0.16 6.58
CA ASP A 94 18.13 -1.36 6.87
C ASP A 94 17.75 -2.13 5.60
N MET A 95 17.42 -1.44 4.52
CA MET A 95 17.17 -2.04 3.20
C MET A 95 18.42 -2.73 2.66
N GLU A 96 19.60 -2.12 2.78
CA GLU A 96 20.86 -2.71 2.35
C GLU A 96 21.22 -3.96 3.15
N GLU A 97 20.95 -3.97 4.46
CA GLU A 97 21.13 -5.15 5.31
C GLU A 97 20.28 -6.34 4.83
N ALA A 98 19.07 -6.09 4.37
CA ALA A 98 18.14 -7.11 3.91
C ALA A 98 18.18 -7.39 2.38
N GLY A 99 19.03 -6.69 1.62
CA GLY A 99 19.13 -6.84 0.16
C GLY A 99 17.97 -6.27 -0.62
N ILE A 100 17.31 -5.25 -0.07
CA ILE A 100 16.20 -4.57 -0.71
C ILE A 100 16.74 -3.39 -1.52
N TRP A 101 16.50 -3.39 -2.83
CA TRP A 101 16.90 -2.30 -3.70
C TRP A 101 16.01 -1.08 -3.56
N ALA A 102 14.72 -1.29 -3.65
CA ALA A 102 13.73 -0.21 -3.53
C ALA A 102 12.49 -0.66 -2.76
N SER A 103 11.79 0.30 -2.17
CA SER A 103 10.52 0.03 -1.50
C SER A 103 9.47 1.10 -1.81
N LEU A 104 8.20 0.65 -1.88
CA LEU A 104 7.04 1.51 -1.82
C LEU A 104 6.59 1.59 -0.37
N ASN A 105 6.34 2.82 0.14
CA ASN A 105 6.02 3.00 1.54
C ASN A 105 4.64 3.63 1.71
N PHE A 106 3.79 2.98 2.47
CA PHE A 106 2.53 3.53 2.93
C PHE A 106 2.73 4.33 4.22
N PRO A 107 1.91 5.37 4.46
CA PRO A 107 1.92 6.12 5.71
C PRO A 107 1.30 5.33 6.87
N SER A 108 1.43 5.86 8.10
CA SER A 108 0.90 5.22 9.30
C SER A 108 -0.49 5.74 9.72
N GLN A 109 -0.85 5.53 10.98
CA GLN A 109 -2.17 5.87 11.54
C GLN A 109 -2.55 7.34 11.40
N LEU A 110 -1.60 8.28 11.55
CA LEU A 110 -1.90 9.71 11.47
C LEU A 110 -2.47 10.09 10.10
N THR A 111 -1.97 9.49 9.05
CA THR A 111 -2.43 9.74 7.68
C THR A 111 -3.59 8.84 7.28
N GLY A 112 -3.70 7.65 7.92
CA GLY A 112 -4.74 6.65 7.63
C GLY A 112 -4.54 5.98 6.28
N PHE A 113 -3.32 5.53 5.97
CA PHE A 113 -2.88 4.84 4.75
C PHE A 113 -3.09 5.60 3.43
N CYS A 114 -4.27 6.15 3.18
CA CYS A 114 -4.66 6.80 1.93
C CYS A 114 -5.06 8.29 2.10
N GLY A 115 -4.73 8.91 3.23
CA GLY A 115 -5.13 10.28 3.53
C GLY A 115 -6.52 10.39 4.18
N SER A 116 -7.10 9.28 4.65
CA SER A 116 -8.47 9.26 5.19
C SER A 116 -8.64 10.12 6.43
N VAL A 117 -7.65 10.20 7.31
CA VAL A 117 -7.69 11.04 8.51
C VAL A 117 -7.73 12.53 8.16
N TYR A 118 -6.89 12.97 7.22
CA TYR A 118 -6.90 14.37 6.77
C TYR A 118 -8.17 14.71 5.99
N SER A 119 -8.66 13.76 5.21
CA SER A 119 -9.91 13.93 4.45
C SER A 119 -11.16 13.98 5.34
N GLY A 120 -11.10 13.39 6.53
CA GLY A 120 -12.13 13.47 7.57
C GLY A 120 -12.05 14.70 8.46
N CYS A 121 -11.09 15.63 8.23
CA CYS A 121 -10.92 16.85 9.00
C CYS A 121 -12.17 17.76 8.95
N SER A 122 -12.53 18.35 10.08
CA SER A 122 -13.67 19.26 10.18
C SER A 122 -13.51 20.53 9.33
N ASP A 123 -12.26 20.90 9.01
CA ASP A 123 -11.92 21.99 8.10
C ASP A 123 -11.26 21.44 6.82
N PRO A 124 -11.97 21.41 5.69
CA PRO A 124 -11.42 20.89 4.44
C PRO A 124 -10.17 21.62 3.94
N GLU A 125 -9.98 22.91 4.24
CA GLU A 125 -8.78 23.63 3.86
C GLU A 125 -7.56 23.12 4.62
N LEU A 126 -7.70 22.86 5.91
CA LEU A 126 -6.65 22.25 6.73
C LEU A 126 -6.34 20.81 6.27
N GLY A 127 -7.38 20.01 5.97
CA GLY A 127 -7.21 18.64 5.48
C GLY A 127 -6.40 18.59 4.18
N ARG A 128 -6.75 19.44 3.19
CA ARG A 128 -5.99 19.57 1.92
C ARG A 128 -4.55 20.00 2.15
N ALA A 129 -4.34 20.97 3.04
CA ALA A 129 -2.99 21.43 3.37
C ALA A 129 -2.14 20.32 4.00
N CYS A 130 -2.73 19.47 4.85
CA CYS A 130 -2.05 18.32 5.44
C CYS A 130 -1.69 17.25 4.39
N VAL A 131 -2.58 16.96 3.44
CA VAL A 131 -2.29 16.06 2.31
C VAL A 131 -1.11 16.58 1.49
N GLY A 132 -1.15 17.85 1.10
CA GLY A 132 -0.05 18.48 0.35
C GLY A 132 1.26 18.46 1.12
N ALA A 133 1.23 18.77 2.43
CA ALA A 133 2.41 18.77 3.30
C ALA A 133 3.04 17.37 3.43
N PHE A 134 2.22 16.31 3.54
CA PHE A 134 2.71 14.94 3.56
C PHE A 134 3.40 14.56 2.24
N ASN A 135 2.77 14.82 1.10
CA ASN A 135 3.34 14.50 -0.21
C ASN A 135 4.64 15.29 -0.47
N ASP A 136 4.67 16.58 -0.09
CA ASP A 136 5.87 17.41 -0.22
C ASP A 136 7.00 16.90 0.68
N TRP A 137 6.72 16.60 1.94
CA TRP A 137 7.69 16.04 2.88
C TRP A 137 8.25 14.70 2.39
N TYR A 138 7.37 13.79 1.92
CA TYR A 138 7.81 12.48 1.45
C TYR A 138 8.74 12.59 0.24
N LEU A 139 8.43 13.47 -0.70
CA LEU A 139 9.30 13.71 -1.84
C LEU A 139 10.64 14.31 -1.42
N GLU A 140 10.62 15.41 -0.63
CA GLU A 140 11.78 16.21 -0.30
C GLU A 140 12.75 15.53 0.69
N GLU A 141 12.23 14.74 1.63
CA GLU A 141 13.07 14.13 2.68
C GLU A 141 13.36 12.65 2.44
N TRP A 142 12.47 11.91 1.75
CA TRP A 142 12.67 10.48 1.49
C TRP A 142 13.18 10.20 0.09
N VAL A 143 12.48 10.67 -0.93
CA VAL A 143 12.70 10.26 -2.31
C VAL A 143 13.89 10.97 -2.94
N GLU A 144 13.91 12.31 -2.93
CA GLU A 144 14.95 13.11 -3.58
C GLU A 144 16.36 12.88 -3.01
N PRO A 145 16.55 12.78 -1.68
CA PRO A 145 17.87 12.49 -1.13
C PRO A 145 18.38 11.07 -1.36
N ASN A 146 17.48 10.14 -1.71
CA ASN A 146 17.78 8.72 -1.88
C ASN A 146 17.32 8.21 -3.27
N PRO A 147 17.91 8.70 -4.36
CA PRO A 147 17.44 8.41 -5.70
C PRO A 147 17.46 6.90 -6.01
N GLY A 148 16.33 6.40 -6.52
CA GLY A 148 16.16 5.00 -6.86
C GLY A 148 15.94 4.04 -5.69
N ARG A 149 15.77 4.55 -4.44
CA ARG A 149 15.53 3.70 -3.27
C ARG A 149 14.07 3.63 -2.86
N PHE A 150 13.26 4.60 -3.24
CA PHE A 150 11.84 4.66 -2.89
C PHE A 150 10.99 4.85 -4.14
N ILE A 151 9.87 4.11 -4.20
CA ILE A 151 8.82 4.29 -5.21
C ILE A 151 7.85 5.34 -4.64
N PRO A 152 7.75 6.52 -5.25
CA PRO A 152 6.91 7.59 -4.70
C PRO A 152 5.42 7.23 -4.79
N CYS A 153 4.79 6.97 -3.64
CA CYS A 153 3.36 6.75 -3.49
C CYS A 153 2.74 7.93 -2.74
N GLY A 154 1.85 8.67 -3.40
CA GLY A 154 1.17 9.83 -2.83
C GLY A 154 -0.15 9.45 -2.13
N ILE A 155 -0.70 10.42 -1.39
CA ILE A 155 -2.05 10.39 -0.85
C ILE A 155 -2.86 11.54 -1.42
N VAL A 156 -4.19 11.47 -1.28
CA VAL A 156 -5.11 12.49 -1.80
C VAL A 156 -6.15 12.92 -0.77
N PHE A 157 -6.80 14.05 -1.03
CA PHE A 157 -7.93 14.52 -0.24
C PHE A 157 -9.22 13.86 -0.76
N LEU A 158 -9.64 12.78 -0.10
CA LEU A 158 -10.73 11.90 -0.54
C LEU A 158 -12.11 12.55 -0.54
N ALA A 159 -12.32 13.62 0.25
CA ALA A 159 -13.62 14.25 0.38
C ALA A 159 -14.04 15.06 -0.86
N ASP A 160 -13.11 15.37 -1.77
CA ASP A 160 -13.37 16.10 -3.01
C ASP A 160 -12.61 15.44 -4.18
N PRO A 161 -13.31 14.76 -5.12
CA PRO A 161 -12.66 14.06 -6.22
C PRO A 161 -11.90 14.97 -7.19
N ALA A 162 -12.33 16.22 -7.35
CA ALA A 162 -11.61 17.18 -8.19
C ALA A 162 -10.27 17.60 -7.57
N ASP A 163 -10.25 17.82 -6.25
CA ASP A 163 -9.02 18.08 -5.50
C ASP A 163 -8.10 16.85 -5.53
N ALA A 164 -8.65 15.64 -5.34
CA ALA A 164 -7.89 14.41 -5.42
C ALA A 164 -7.25 14.20 -6.80
N ALA A 165 -8.01 14.41 -7.87
CA ALA A 165 -7.51 14.33 -9.24
C ALA A 165 -6.43 15.38 -9.53
N ALA A 166 -6.60 16.63 -9.04
CA ALA A 166 -5.60 17.68 -9.17
C ALA A 166 -4.30 17.32 -8.44
N GLU A 167 -4.39 16.74 -7.24
CA GLU A 167 -3.21 16.29 -6.46
C GLU A 167 -2.48 15.13 -7.14
N ILE A 168 -3.19 14.16 -7.73
CA ILE A 168 -2.59 13.08 -8.53
C ILE A 168 -1.77 13.67 -9.68
N ARG A 169 -2.35 14.60 -10.46
CA ARG A 169 -1.65 15.26 -11.57
C ARG A 169 -0.44 16.07 -11.10
N ARG A 170 -0.57 16.79 -9.99
CA ARG A 170 0.53 17.54 -9.36
C ARG A 170 1.68 16.60 -8.96
N ASN A 171 1.37 15.50 -8.32
CA ASN A 171 2.34 14.53 -7.85
C ASN A 171 3.01 13.81 -9.01
N ALA A 172 2.26 13.38 -10.03
CA ALA A 172 2.81 12.75 -11.23
C ALA A 172 3.82 13.67 -11.96
N ALA A 173 3.53 14.98 -12.06
CA ALA A 173 4.45 15.96 -12.63
C ALA A 173 5.76 16.12 -11.83
N ARG A 174 5.79 15.67 -10.58
CA ARG A 174 6.94 15.68 -9.66
C ARG A 174 7.63 14.32 -9.53
N GLY A 175 7.18 13.31 -10.27
CA GLY A 175 7.79 11.99 -10.31
C GLY A 175 7.12 10.92 -9.45
N PHE A 176 5.97 11.20 -8.83
CA PHE A 176 5.18 10.14 -8.20
C PHE A 176 4.63 9.19 -9.27
N THR A 177 4.68 7.91 -8.96
CA THR A 177 4.23 6.85 -9.87
C THR A 177 3.07 6.05 -9.31
N ALA A 178 2.71 6.28 -8.06
CA ALA A 178 1.65 5.59 -7.37
C ALA A 178 0.83 6.55 -6.48
N VAL A 179 -0.40 6.15 -6.18
CA VAL A 179 -1.30 6.80 -5.24
C VAL A 179 -2.01 5.76 -4.39
N SER A 180 -2.03 5.95 -3.08
CA SER A 180 -2.83 5.12 -2.18
C SER A 180 -4.28 5.59 -2.16
N LEU A 181 -5.21 4.67 -2.47
CA LEU A 181 -6.66 4.91 -2.41
C LEU A 181 -7.33 3.90 -1.46
N PRO A 182 -8.53 4.21 -0.95
CA PRO A 182 -9.24 3.30 -0.07
C PRO A 182 -9.71 2.05 -0.83
N GLU A 183 -9.57 0.87 -0.19
CA GLU A 183 -10.09 -0.39 -0.72
C GLU A 183 -11.59 -0.32 -1.04
N GLN A 184 -12.36 0.24 -0.12
CA GLN A 184 -13.81 0.40 -0.20
C GLN A 184 -14.23 1.77 0.34
N PRO A 185 -14.31 2.81 -0.49
CA PRO A 185 -14.59 4.18 -0.05
C PRO A 185 -15.85 4.33 0.80
N GLN A 186 -16.87 3.51 0.54
CA GLN A 186 -18.14 3.53 1.27
C GLN A 186 -17.98 3.20 2.77
N ASN A 187 -16.97 2.42 3.14
CA ASN A 187 -16.71 2.10 4.55
C ASN A 187 -16.15 3.30 5.33
N LEU A 188 -15.60 4.28 4.61
CA LEU A 188 -15.15 5.57 5.15
C LEU A 188 -16.22 6.66 5.06
N GLY A 189 -17.41 6.32 4.60
CA GLY A 189 -18.53 7.25 4.45
C GLY A 189 -18.55 8.02 3.14
N TYR A 190 -17.69 7.69 2.17
CA TYR A 190 -17.69 8.28 0.83
C TYR A 190 -18.64 7.54 -0.12
N PRO A 191 -19.02 8.14 -1.27
CA PRO A 191 -19.77 7.43 -2.30
C PRO A 191 -19.06 6.17 -2.78
N THR A 192 -19.84 5.15 -3.17
CA THR A 192 -19.32 3.89 -3.68
C THR A 192 -18.59 4.07 -5.01
N LEU A 193 -17.76 3.10 -5.38
CA LEU A 193 -17.09 3.05 -6.70
C LEU A 193 -18.10 2.99 -7.87
N HIS A 194 -19.33 2.57 -7.62
CA HIS A 194 -20.39 2.44 -8.62
C HIS A 194 -21.17 3.75 -8.88
N SER A 195 -20.87 4.82 -8.14
CA SER A 195 -21.65 6.07 -8.16
C SER A 195 -21.25 7.06 -9.27
N GLY A 196 -20.08 6.86 -9.91
CA GLY A 196 -19.45 7.85 -10.80
C GLY A 196 -18.71 8.98 -10.07
N HIS A 197 -18.76 9.02 -8.75
CA HIS A 197 -18.07 10.04 -7.94
C HIS A 197 -16.55 10.06 -8.15
N TRP A 198 -15.98 8.90 -8.44
CA TRP A 198 -14.53 8.69 -8.57
C TRP A 198 -14.00 8.82 -10.00
N ASP A 199 -14.84 9.16 -10.99
CA ASP A 199 -14.46 9.19 -12.40
C ASP A 199 -13.26 10.10 -12.65
N ASP A 200 -13.27 11.35 -12.12
CA ASP A 200 -12.16 12.30 -12.27
C ASP A 200 -10.83 11.77 -11.66
N VAL A 201 -10.91 11.03 -10.55
CA VAL A 201 -9.75 10.42 -9.87
C VAL A 201 -9.15 9.31 -10.73
N ILE A 202 -10.01 8.45 -11.26
CA ILE A 202 -9.58 7.34 -12.13
C ILE A 202 -9.01 7.87 -13.45
N GLU A 203 -9.66 8.88 -14.05
CA GLU A 203 -9.15 9.55 -15.25
C GLU A 203 -7.77 10.15 -15.00
N ALA A 204 -7.56 10.83 -13.86
CA ALA A 204 -6.25 11.37 -13.50
C ALA A 204 -5.17 10.28 -13.36
N CYS A 205 -5.50 9.13 -12.75
CA CYS A 205 -4.57 8.00 -12.66
C CYS A 205 -4.19 7.46 -14.04
N VAL A 206 -5.16 7.29 -14.94
CA VAL A 206 -4.94 6.80 -16.30
C VAL A 206 -4.14 7.80 -17.14
N GLU A 207 -4.51 9.09 -17.13
CA GLU A 207 -3.82 10.16 -17.84
C GLU A 207 -2.34 10.28 -17.47
N THR A 208 -2.02 10.06 -16.20
CA THR A 208 -0.66 10.23 -15.66
C THR A 208 0.10 8.92 -15.54
N ASP A 209 -0.52 7.81 -15.94
CA ASP A 209 0.02 6.45 -15.74
C ASP A 209 0.36 6.17 -14.26
N THR A 210 -0.44 6.71 -13.33
CA THR A 210 -0.28 6.52 -11.88
C THR A 210 -0.94 5.22 -11.45
N VAL A 211 -0.20 4.37 -10.73
CA VAL A 211 -0.71 3.10 -10.20
C VAL A 211 -1.58 3.38 -8.97
N VAL A 212 -2.78 2.84 -8.94
CA VAL A 212 -3.64 2.82 -7.76
C VAL A 212 -3.15 1.72 -6.83
N CYS A 213 -2.76 2.05 -5.60
CA CYS A 213 -2.37 1.10 -4.57
C CYS A 213 -3.50 0.96 -3.54
N LEU A 214 -3.96 -0.27 -3.33
CA LEU A 214 -5.01 -0.62 -2.37
C LEU A 214 -4.38 -1.45 -1.24
N HIS A 215 -4.25 -0.83 -0.07
CA HIS A 215 -3.65 -1.49 1.10
C HIS A 215 -4.74 -2.03 2.02
N VAL A 216 -4.56 -3.26 2.50
CA VAL A 216 -5.44 -3.90 3.48
C VAL A 216 -5.68 -2.99 4.69
N GLY A 217 -6.95 -2.85 5.09
CA GLY A 217 -7.33 -2.02 6.22
C GLY A 217 -7.44 -0.53 5.93
N SER A 218 -7.10 -0.04 4.72
CA SER A 218 -7.24 1.39 4.36
C SER A 218 -8.68 1.91 4.45
N SER A 219 -9.66 1.01 4.44
CA SER A 219 -11.09 1.31 4.59
C SER A 219 -11.70 0.77 5.88
N GLY A 220 -10.85 0.46 6.87
CA GLY A 220 -11.25 -0.15 8.13
C GLY A 220 -11.14 -1.67 8.12
N MET A 221 -11.37 -2.25 9.28
CA MET A 221 -11.27 -3.70 9.49
C MET A 221 -12.64 -4.37 9.38
N MET A 222 -12.63 -5.69 9.18
CA MET A 222 -13.83 -6.51 9.21
C MET A 222 -14.46 -6.58 10.62
N ASP A 223 -15.72 -6.96 10.68
CA ASP A 223 -16.37 -7.30 11.96
C ASP A 223 -15.67 -8.48 12.63
N MET A 224 -15.26 -8.31 13.88
CA MET A 224 -14.52 -9.30 14.65
C MET A 224 -15.20 -9.59 15.99
N PRO A 225 -15.11 -10.84 16.50
CA PRO A 225 -15.60 -11.16 17.83
C PRO A 225 -14.72 -10.48 18.89
N LEU A 226 -15.31 -9.56 19.67
CA LEU A 226 -14.58 -8.72 20.63
C LEU A 226 -13.99 -9.50 21.83
N ASP A 227 -14.42 -10.73 22.03
CA ASP A 227 -13.94 -11.65 23.08
C ASP A 227 -12.92 -12.68 22.56
N GLY A 228 -12.51 -12.57 21.29
CA GLY A 228 -11.52 -13.43 20.64
C GLY A 228 -10.11 -12.83 20.60
N PRO A 229 -9.17 -13.56 20.02
CA PRO A 229 -7.81 -13.09 19.76
C PRO A 229 -7.82 -12.15 18.54
N LEU A 230 -8.06 -10.86 18.76
CA LEU A 230 -8.38 -9.89 17.70
C LEU A 230 -7.27 -9.74 16.65
N VAL A 231 -6.00 -9.73 17.07
CA VAL A 231 -4.85 -9.54 16.15
C VAL A 231 -4.70 -10.75 15.23
N GLU A 232 -4.67 -11.95 15.81
CA GLU A 232 -4.51 -13.20 15.06
C GLU A 232 -5.71 -13.45 14.13
N PHE A 233 -6.91 -13.08 14.59
CA PHE A 233 -8.13 -13.17 13.78
C PHE A 233 -8.05 -12.23 12.56
N ALA A 234 -7.69 -10.97 12.80
CA ALA A 234 -7.55 -9.96 11.75
C ALA A 234 -6.48 -10.37 10.72
N ALA A 235 -5.26 -10.69 11.18
CA ALA A 235 -4.16 -11.09 10.31
C ALA A 235 -4.49 -12.35 9.48
N THR A 236 -5.20 -13.32 10.07
CA THR A 236 -5.65 -14.52 9.33
C THR A 236 -6.62 -14.17 8.20
N LEU A 237 -7.41 -13.11 8.34
CA LEU A 237 -8.46 -12.73 7.39
C LEU A 237 -8.11 -11.54 6.48
N PHE A 238 -6.88 -11.02 6.50
CA PHE A 238 -6.45 -9.91 5.63
C PHE A 238 -6.77 -10.18 4.16
N SER A 239 -6.53 -11.40 3.69
CA SER A 239 -6.89 -11.81 2.34
C SER A 239 -8.37 -11.63 1.99
N SER A 240 -9.27 -11.64 2.96
CA SER A 240 -10.71 -11.43 2.72
C SER A 240 -11.04 -9.96 2.45
N LEU A 241 -10.28 -9.02 3.00
CA LEU A 241 -10.42 -7.59 2.70
C LEU A 241 -9.97 -7.32 1.25
N SER A 242 -8.78 -7.78 0.87
CA SER A 242 -8.30 -7.66 -0.52
C SER A 242 -9.22 -8.35 -1.52
N LEU A 243 -9.70 -9.55 -1.23
CA LEU A 243 -10.69 -10.23 -2.07
C LEU A 243 -11.94 -9.37 -2.27
N THR A 244 -12.48 -8.79 -1.21
CA THR A 244 -13.68 -7.96 -1.27
C THR A 244 -13.43 -6.67 -2.05
N ALA A 245 -12.27 -6.03 -1.82
CA ALA A 245 -11.85 -4.84 -2.56
C ALA A 245 -11.69 -5.15 -4.05
N ALA A 246 -10.99 -6.22 -4.41
CA ALA A 246 -10.82 -6.62 -5.81
C ALA A 246 -12.17 -6.85 -6.53
N VAL A 247 -13.13 -7.48 -5.85
CA VAL A 247 -14.48 -7.68 -6.39
C VAL A 247 -15.20 -6.35 -6.59
N ASP A 248 -15.15 -5.43 -5.62
CA ASP A 248 -15.82 -4.12 -5.69
C ASP A 248 -15.22 -3.26 -6.82
N TRP A 249 -13.88 -3.14 -6.88
CA TRP A 249 -13.17 -2.42 -7.94
C TRP A 249 -13.43 -3.02 -9.32
N LEU A 250 -13.45 -4.34 -9.45
CA LEU A 250 -13.70 -5.01 -10.73
C LEU A 250 -15.13 -4.76 -11.22
N TRP A 251 -16.14 -4.99 -10.36
CA TRP A 251 -17.55 -4.82 -10.70
C TRP A 251 -18.00 -3.35 -10.80
N SER A 252 -17.18 -2.39 -10.35
CA SER A 252 -17.41 -0.96 -10.62
C SER A 252 -17.38 -0.63 -12.12
N GLY A 253 -16.76 -1.52 -12.92
CA GLY A 253 -16.57 -1.36 -14.35
C GLY A 253 -15.41 -0.44 -14.72
N TYR A 254 -14.68 0.15 -13.76
CA TYR A 254 -13.49 0.97 -14.06
C TYR A 254 -12.44 0.21 -14.88
N PRO A 255 -12.06 -1.04 -14.55
CA PRO A 255 -11.10 -1.79 -15.37
C PRO A 255 -11.56 -2.01 -16.81
N VAL A 256 -12.86 -2.10 -17.05
CA VAL A 256 -13.42 -2.25 -18.41
C VAL A 256 -13.40 -0.92 -19.16
N ARG A 257 -13.85 0.17 -18.53
CA ARG A 257 -13.88 1.50 -19.15
C ARG A 257 -12.47 2.07 -19.37
N HIS A 258 -11.52 1.69 -18.53
CA HIS A 258 -10.13 2.17 -18.55
C HIS A 258 -9.17 0.97 -18.62
N PRO A 259 -8.92 0.40 -19.82
CA PRO A 259 -8.06 -0.78 -19.98
C PRO A 259 -6.62 -0.58 -19.46
N ASP A 260 -6.14 0.68 -19.44
CA ASP A 260 -4.81 1.06 -18.98
C ASP A 260 -4.75 1.37 -17.47
N LEU A 261 -5.87 1.28 -16.74
CA LEU A 261 -5.89 1.45 -15.29
C LEU A 261 -5.08 0.33 -14.63
N LYS A 262 -4.14 0.71 -13.77
CA LYS A 262 -3.25 -0.19 -13.03
C LYS A 262 -3.61 -0.16 -11.55
N ILE A 263 -3.86 -1.34 -10.97
CA ILE A 263 -4.24 -1.50 -9.57
C ILE A 263 -3.28 -2.49 -8.90
N ALA A 264 -2.59 -2.08 -7.87
CA ALA A 264 -1.73 -2.92 -7.03
C ALA A 264 -2.44 -3.21 -5.70
N MET A 265 -2.51 -4.50 -5.33
CA MET A 265 -3.14 -4.98 -4.09
C MET A 265 -2.04 -5.31 -3.08
N SER A 266 -2.03 -4.62 -1.94
CA SER A 266 -0.99 -4.72 -0.90
C SER A 266 -1.47 -5.46 0.35
N GLU A 267 -0.58 -6.25 0.96
CA GLU A 267 -0.74 -7.00 2.23
C GLU A 267 -1.87 -8.07 2.24
N GLY A 268 -2.55 -8.28 1.13
CA GLY A 268 -3.67 -9.24 1.06
C GLY A 268 -3.28 -10.66 0.65
N GLY A 269 -2.02 -10.90 0.34
CA GLY A 269 -1.56 -12.16 -0.23
C GLY A 269 -2.17 -12.47 -1.59
N ILE A 270 -1.83 -13.61 -2.15
CA ILE A 270 -2.24 -14.00 -3.51
C ILE A 270 -3.03 -15.33 -3.58
N GLY A 271 -3.16 -16.03 -2.44
CA GLY A 271 -3.77 -17.35 -2.38
C GLY A 271 -5.23 -17.42 -2.82
N TRP A 272 -5.95 -16.31 -2.69
CA TRP A 272 -7.37 -16.19 -3.03
C TRP A 272 -7.62 -15.91 -4.52
N VAL A 273 -6.64 -15.45 -5.28
CA VAL A 273 -6.83 -14.98 -6.68
C VAL A 273 -7.33 -16.08 -7.60
N PRO A 274 -6.75 -17.31 -7.63
CA PRO A 274 -7.27 -18.40 -8.46
C PRO A 274 -8.70 -18.79 -8.13
N MET A 275 -9.08 -18.80 -6.86
CA MET A 275 -10.43 -19.07 -6.40
C MET A 275 -11.40 -17.98 -6.89
N LEU A 276 -10.98 -16.71 -6.83
CA LEU A 276 -11.79 -15.61 -7.36
C LEU A 276 -12.00 -15.76 -8.87
N CYS A 277 -10.95 -16.05 -9.65
CA CYS A 277 -11.07 -16.30 -11.10
C CYS A 277 -12.12 -17.37 -11.40
N ASP A 278 -12.06 -18.54 -10.73
CA ASP A 278 -13.06 -19.60 -10.90
C ASP A 278 -14.49 -19.12 -10.59
N ARG A 279 -14.64 -18.28 -9.56
CA ARG A 279 -15.94 -17.73 -9.16
C ARG A 279 -16.49 -16.69 -10.15
N LEU A 280 -15.63 -15.82 -10.66
CA LEU A 280 -15.99 -14.79 -11.64
C LEU A 280 -16.50 -15.43 -12.92
N ASP A 281 -15.77 -16.40 -13.47
CA ASP A 281 -16.16 -17.12 -14.69
C ASP A 281 -17.46 -17.88 -14.48
N TYR A 282 -17.59 -18.58 -13.34
CA TYR A 282 -18.82 -19.29 -13.01
C TYR A 282 -20.04 -18.36 -12.95
N ILE A 283 -19.96 -17.23 -12.27
CA ILE A 283 -21.07 -16.29 -12.13
C ILE A 283 -21.40 -15.62 -13.46
N HIS A 284 -20.38 -15.24 -14.22
CA HIS A 284 -20.55 -14.64 -15.54
C HIS A 284 -21.25 -15.60 -16.51
N ASP A 285 -20.83 -16.87 -16.58
CA ASP A 285 -21.34 -17.85 -17.55
C ASP A 285 -22.63 -18.52 -17.12
N TRP A 286 -22.81 -18.73 -15.82
CA TRP A 286 -23.94 -19.48 -15.29
C TRP A 286 -25.28 -18.75 -15.38
N SER A 287 -25.31 -17.43 -15.30
CA SER A 287 -26.56 -16.68 -15.23
C SER A 287 -26.63 -15.55 -16.24
N GLY A 288 -27.82 -15.42 -16.87
CA GLY A 288 -28.12 -14.24 -17.70
C GLY A 288 -28.00 -12.92 -16.92
N HIS A 289 -28.18 -12.94 -15.59
CA HIS A 289 -27.98 -11.78 -14.74
C HIS A 289 -26.48 -11.42 -14.60
N GLY A 290 -25.59 -12.41 -14.49
CA GLY A 290 -24.15 -12.17 -14.44
C GLY A 290 -23.64 -11.47 -15.70
N ARG A 291 -24.03 -11.96 -16.86
CA ARG A 291 -23.69 -11.31 -18.14
C ARG A 291 -24.30 -9.92 -18.29
N ALA A 292 -25.55 -9.74 -17.89
CA ALA A 292 -26.22 -8.44 -17.98
C ALA A 292 -25.64 -7.38 -17.03
N ALA A 293 -25.03 -7.81 -15.92
CA ALA A 293 -24.38 -6.91 -14.96
C ALA A 293 -22.94 -6.56 -15.37
N TRP A 294 -22.28 -7.41 -16.18
CA TRP A 294 -20.93 -7.16 -16.64
C TRP A 294 -20.93 -6.16 -17.81
N PRO A 295 -20.10 -5.08 -17.76
CA PRO A 295 -20.23 -3.97 -18.70
C PRO A 295 -19.53 -4.19 -20.06
N SER A 296 -19.19 -5.42 -20.43
CA SER A 296 -18.49 -5.73 -21.69
C SER A 296 -18.91 -7.08 -22.27
N ASP A 297 -19.04 -7.12 -23.60
CA ASP A 297 -19.16 -8.36 -24.37
C ASP A 297 -17.79 -8.81 -24.96
N GLU A 298 -16.75 -7.98 -24.85
CA GLU A 298 -15.43 -8.19 -25.48
C GLU A 298 -14.42 -8.86 -24.54
N ILE A 299 -14.53 -8.59 -23.24
CA ILE A 299 -13.61 -9.09 -22.22
C ILE A 299 -14.39 -9.62 -21.02
N GLY A 300 -14.01 -10.81 -20.55
CA GLY A 300 -14.59 -11.41 -19.34
C GLY A 300 -14.03 -10.82 -18.04
N PRO A 301 -14.71 -11.04 -16.89
CA PRO A 301 -14.30 -10.48 -15.62
C PRO A 301 -12.92 -11.00 -15.15
N THR A 302 -12.61 -12.27 -15.34
CA THR A 302 -11.30 -12.85 -15.03
C THR A 302 -10.19 -12.22 -15.88
N GLU A 303 -10.44 -12.02 -17.16
CA GLU A 303 -9.46 -11.38 -18.04
C GLU A 303 -9.22 -9.92 -17.65
N ALA A 304 -10.27 -9.16 -17.32
CA ALA A 304 -10.14 -7.79 -16.84
C ALA A 304 -9.41 -7.73 -15.49
N LEU A 305 -9.66 -8.67 -14.56
CA LEU A 305 -8.92 -8.79 -13.31
C LEU A 305 -7.42 -8.99 -13.60
N LEU A 306 -7.08 -10.02 -14.37
CA LEU A 306 -5.68 -10.36 -14.66
C LEU A 306 -4.97 -9.37 -15.58
N ARG A 307 -5.68 -8.47 -16.26
CA ARG A 307 -5.10 -7.38 -17.05
C ARG A 307 -4.75 -6.16 -16.20
N ASN A 308 -5.63 -5.80 -15.26
CA ASN A 308 -5.56 -4.52 -14.56
C ASN A 308 -4.98 -4.60 -13.15
N PHE A 309 -4.88 -5.81 -12.55
CA PHE A 309 -4.49 -5.97 -11.16
C PHE A 309 -3.13 -6.67 -11.04
N TRP A 310 -2.31 -6.18 -10.12
CA TRP A 310 -1.08 -6.79 -9.62
C TRP A 310 -1.24 -7.10 -8.14
N PHE A 311 -0.65 -8.20 -7.71
CA PHE A 311 -0.84 -8.74 -6.38
C PHE A 311 0.50 -8.92 -5.69
N CYS A 312 0.62 -8.59 -4.42
CA CYS A 312 1.84 -8.86 -3.67
C CYS A 312 1.69 -10.03 -2.71
N SER A 313 2.76 -10.79 -2.62
CA SER A 313 2.86 -11.97 -1.76
C SER A 313 3.85 -11.72 -0.64
N LEU A 314 3.36 -11.86 0.59
CA LEU A 314 4.21 -11.94 1.78
C LEU A 314 4.61 -13.41 2.04
N ASP A 315 3.63 -14.27 2.30
CA ASP A 315 3.86 -15.71 2.50
C ASP A 315 2.67 -16.56 1.99
N ASP A 316 2.74 -16.95 0.74
CA ASP A 316 1.72 -17.77 0.07
C ASP A 316 2.30 -19.07 -0.51
N PRO A 317 2.85 -19.99 0.30
CA PRO A 317 3.59 -21.16 -0.20
C PRO A 317 2.73 -22.10 -1.06
N SER A 318 1.41 -22.13 -0.85
CA SER A 318 0.50 -22.98 -1.60
C SER A 318 0.24 -22.50 -3.03
N ILE A 319 0.57 -21.26 -3.35
CA ILE A 319 0.25 -20.67 -4.66
C ILE A 319 1.32 -20.95 -5.71
N TRP A 320 2.58 -21.09 -5.31
CA TRP A 320 3.69 -21.24 -6.25
C TRP A 320 3.54 -22.40 -7.23
N PRO A 321 2.99 -23.58 -6.86
CA PRO A 321 2.70 -24.66 -7.80
C PRO A 321 1.62 -24.34 -8.85
N ILE A 322 0.75 -23.35 -8.61
CA ILE A 322 -0.36 -22.98 -9.47
C ILE A 322 -0.35 -21.50 -9.87
N ARG A 323 0.80 -20.82 -9.76
CA ARG A 323 0.98 -19.39 -10.04
C ARG A 323 0.58 -18.97 -11.45
N ASP A 324 0.64 -19.90 -12.41
CA ASP A 324 0.19 -19.66 -13.80
C ASP A 324 -1.29 -19.26 -13.88
N ARG A 325 -2.09 -19.61 -12.85
CA ARG A 325 -3.49 -19.20 -12.74
C ARG A 325 -3.64 -17.69 -12.48
N ILE A 326 -2.63 -17.05 -11.94
CA ILE A 326 -2.56 -15.60 -11.73
C ILE A 326 -1.83 -14.95 -12.90
N GLY A 327 -0.81 -15.63 -13.41
CA GLY A 327 0.18 -15.08 -14.33
C GLY A 327 1.36 -14.46 -13.57
N VAL A 328 2.54 -15.02 -13.77
CA VAL A 328 3.76 -14.61 -13.03
C VAL A 328 4.04 -13.12 -13.18
N GLY A 329 3.70 -12.51 -14.34
CA GLY A 329 3.85 -11.08 -14.60
C GLY A 329 2.98 -10.14 -13.74
N HIS A 330 2.05 -10.69 -12.94
CA HIS A 330 1.16 -9.95 -12.04
C HIS A 330 1.46 -10.19 -10.56
N ILE A 331 2.53 -10.93 -10.25
CA ILE A 331 2.92 -11.23 -8.87
C ILE A 331 4.16 -10.41 -8.50
N MET A 332 4.12 -9.76 -7.36
CA MET A 332 5.22 -9.02 -6.75
C MET A 332 5.44 -9.50 -5.33
N VAL A 333 6.52 -9.08 -4.68
CA VAL A 333 6.82 -9.38 -3.28
C VAL A 333 6.73 -8.14 -2.42
N GLU A 334 6.43 -8.37 -1.14
CA GLU A 334 6.45 -7.37 -0.08
C GLU A 334 7.35 -7.82 1.07
N VAL A 335 7.84 -6.88 1.83
CA VAL A 335 8.66 -7.11 3.03
C VAL A 335 7.90 -6.70 4.27
N ASP A 336 6.98 -5.77 4.10
CA ASP A 336 6.14 -5.17 5.14
C ASP A 336 6.95 -4.57 6.31
N TYR A 337 8.08 -3.91 5.98
CA TYR A 337 8.84 -3.18 6.98
C TYR A 337 8.07 -1.91 7.41
N PRO A 338 7.84 -1.61 8.70
CA PRO A 338 8.46 -2.19 9.89
C PRO A 338 7.51 -3.01 10.78
N HIS A 339 6.49 -3.64 10.22
CA HIS A 339 5.47 -4.36 10.97
C HIS A 339 5.98 -5.65 11.63
N ALA A 340 5.16 -6.25 12.50
CA ALA A 340 5.53 -7.44 13.27
C ALA A 340 5.74 -8.69 12.42
N ASP A 341 5.06 -8.82 11.30
CA ASP A 341 5.14 -9.91 10.35
C ASP A 341 6.17 -9.67 9.23
N SER A 342 6.82 -8.50 9.21
CA SER A 342 7.93 -8.21 8.29
C SER A 342 8.93 -9.36 8.20
N THR A 343 9.40 -9.63 7.00
CA THR A 343 10.47 -10.60 6.76
C THR A 343 11.86 -10.09 7.15
N TRP A 344 12.00 -8.77 7.36
CA TRP A 344 13.26 -8.15 7.78
C TRP A 344 13.72 -8.67 9.17
N PRO A 345 15.03 -8.90 9.42
CA PRO A 345 16.17 -8.73 8.52
C PRO A 345 16.48 -9.99 7.68
N ARG A 346 15.64 -11.00 7.72
CA ARG A 346 15.87 -12.31 7.09
C ARG A 346 15.20 -12.44 5.71
N THR A 347 14.90 -11.32 5.07
CA THR A 347 14.19 -11.27 3.78
C THR A 347 14.81 -12.17 2.72
N GLN A 348 16.14 -12.16 2.58
CA GLN A 348 16.83 -13.03 1.61
C GLN A 348 16.62 -14.51 1.87
N GLU A 349 16.77 -14.95 3.15
CA GLU A 349 16.55 -16.35 3.52
C GLU A 349 15.11 -16.76 3.23
N PHE A 350 14.17 -15.91 3.63
CA PHE A 350 12.74 -16.14 3.42
C PHE A 350 12.38 -16.28 1.94
N LEU A 351 12.82 -15.35 1.10
CA LEU A 351 12.56 -15.39 -0.33
C LEU A 351 13.21 -16.60 -1.01
N HIS A 352 14.44 -16.96 -0.63
CA HIS A 352 15.08 -18.18 -1.13
C HIS A 352 14.29 -19.44 -0.78
N GLU A 353 13.76 -19.54 0.43
CA GLU A 353 12.92 -20.68 0.83
C GLU A 353 11.65 -20.81 -0.04
N ARG A 354 11.10 -19.70 -0.48
CA ARG A 354 9.84 -19.67 -1.24
C ARG A 354 10.02 -19.76 -2.74
N LEU A 355 11.06 -19.13 -3.29
CA LEU A 355 11.18 -18.89 -4.72
C LEU A 355 12.31 -19.67 -5.39
N ALA A 356 13.26 -20.27 -4.66
CA ALA A 356 14.42 -20.94 -5.27
C ALA A 356 14.06 -22.11 -6.20
N ALA A 357 12.88 -22.71 -6.05
CA ALA A 357 12.40 -23.78 -6.92
C ALA A 357 11.80 -23.27 -8.26
N LEU A 358 11.55 -21.97 -8.38
CA LEU A 358 11.03 -21.36 -9.61
C LEU A 358 12.13 -21.24 -10.67
N PRO A 359 11.78 -21.20 -11.98
CA PRO A 359 12.70 -20.79 -13.04
C PRO A 359 13.31 -19.39 -12.75
N VAL A 360 14.56 -19.16 -13.17
CA VAL A 360 15.28 -17.93 -12.86
C VAL A 360 14.60 -16.67 -13.43
N ASP A 361 14.00 -16.77 -14.60
CA ASP A 361 13.22 -15.71 -15.22
C ASP A 361 11.96 -15.36 -14.42
N GLU A 362 11.28 -16.34 -13.85
CA GLU A 362 10.16 -16.13 -12.97
C GLU A 362 10.58 -15.54 -11.61
N GLN A 363 11.71 -15.99 -11.04
CA GLN A 363 12.29 -15.37 -9.84
C GLN A 363 12.53 -13.88 -10.06
N ARG A 364 13.18 -13.51 -11.19
CA ARG A 364 13.43 -12.12 -11.56
C ARG A 364 12.13 -11.32 -11.68
N SER A 365 11.14 -11.88 -12.38
CA SER A 365 9.84 -11.23 -12.58
C SER A 365 9.20 -10.87 -11.24
N VAL A 366 9.13 -11.83 -10.33
CA VAL A 366 8.45 -11.67 -9.03
C VAL A 366 9.24 -10.77 -8.08
N LEU A 367 10.58 -10.90 -8.06
CA LEU A 367 11.43 -10.15 -7.12
C LEU A 367 11.57 -8.67 -7.47
N PHE A 368 11.59 -8.32 -8.75
CA PHE A 368 11.85 -6.92 -9.13
C PHE A 368 11.34 -6.48 -10.52
N ASP A 369 11.36 -7.32 -11.58
CA ASP A 369 11.03 -6.85 -12.94
C ASP A 369 9.57 -6.38 -13.05
N ASN A 370 8.62 -7.09 -12.42
CA ASN A 370 7.21 -6.71 -12.43
C ASN A 370 6.98 -5.38 -11.71
N ALA A 371 7.55 -5.21 -10.52
CA ALA A 371 7.46 -3.96 -9.77
C ALA A 371 8.14 -2.80 -10.50
N ALA A 372 9.35 -3.02 -11.03
CA ALA A 372 10.06 -2.01 -11.80
C ALA A 372 9.29 -1.56 -13.03
N SER A 373 8.65 -2.49 -13.75
CA SER A 373 7.82 -2.19 -14.93
C SER A 373 6.54 -1.46 -14.52
N LEU A 374 5.82 -1.97 -13.53
CA LEU A 374 4.53 -1.39 -13.09
C LEU A 374 4.70 0.06 -12.63
N PHE A 375 5.67 0.29 -11.75
CA PHE A 375 5.92 1.61 -11.15
C PHE A 375 6.93 2.46 -11.93
N ARG A 376 7.42 2.00 -13.09
CA ARG A 376 8.44 2.69 -13.89
C ARG A 376 9.68 3.05 -13.07
N HIS A 377 10.06 2.16 -12.15
CA HIS A 377 11.17 2.38 -11.23
C HIS A 377 12.50 1.90 -11.80
N PRO A 378 13.61 2.67 -11.65
CA PRO A 378 14.90 2.27 -12.17
C PRO A 378 15.46 1.06 -11.43
N LEU A 379 16.04 0.13 -12.17
CA LEU A 379 16.81 -0.98 -11.61
C LEU A 379 18.28 -0.60 -11.38
N PRO A 380 19.00 -1.25 -10.44
CA PRO A 380 20.45 -1.09 -10.31
C PRO A 380 21.18 -1.54 -11.58
N ALA A 381 22.42 -1.08 -11.76
CA ALA A 381 23.24 -1.42 -12.94
C ALA A 381 23.47 -2.94 -13.10
N THR A 382 23.43 -3.68 -12.01
CA THR A 382 23.50 -5.14 -11.98
C THR A 382 22.37 -5.67 -11.12
N THR A 383 21.59 -6.60 -11.67
CA THR A 383 20.53 -7.32 -10.95
C THR A 383 20.89 -8.80 -10.85
N ALA A 384 20.56 -9.41 -9.73
CA ALA A 384 20.64 -10.86 -9.54
C ALA A 384 19.30 -11.34 -8.96
N PRO A 385 18.71 -12.40 -9.54
CA PRO A 385 17.67 -13.15 -8.88
C PRO A 385 18.30 -13.96 -7.77
#